data_2e766d76a741be00d8da1b16a6cc2b30
#
_entry.id   2e766d76a741be00d8da1b16a6cc2b30
#
_cell.length_a   1.000
_cell.length_b   1.000
_cell.length_c   1.000
_cell.angle_alpha   90.00
_cell.angle_beta   90.00
_cell.angle_gamma   90.00
#
_symmetry.space_group_name_H-M   'P 1'
#
loop_
_entity.id
_entity.type
_entity.pdbx_description
1 polymer ?
#
loop_
_entity_poly.entity_id
_entity_poly.type
_entity_poly.pdbx_seq_one_letter_code
_entity_poly.pdbx_strand_id
1 'polypeptide(L)'
;RRGNQMILHGADAVLLDREGVRREAPLIDVDNPRFPIYGGLMQKRAGTARHDAVAWGFARGADRRGVDLLQNCEVTGIDVEDGRVIGVQTSRGPIRAKKIGMAVAGSTSRVGALAGLRLPIESHVLQAFVSEGIKPMLHNVITFGAGHFYISQSDKGGLVFGASLDGYNTYAQRGNLPLIEHVME
;
A
#
# COMPACT_ATOMS: atom_id res chain seq x y z
N ARG A 1 7.74 -3.04 22.77
CA ARG A 1 6.89 -4.22 22.52
C ARG A 1 6.99 -4.66 21.05
N ARG A 2 6.67 -3.80 20.07
CA ARG A 2 6.73 -4.15 18.63
C ARG A 2 8.12 -4.61 18.19
N GLY A 3 9.20 -3.91 18.58
CA GLY A 3 10.57 -4.27 18.24
C GLY A 3 10.97 -5.66 18.77
N ASN A 4 10.61 -5.98 20.00
CA ASN A 4 10.89 -7.31 20.57
C ASN A 4 10.14 -8.42 19.83
N GLN A 5 8.88 -8.18 19.40
CA GLN A 5 8.14 -9.14 18.59
C GLN A 5 8.82 -9.34 17.22
N MET A 6 9.26 -8.29 16.56
CA MET A 6 9.98 -8.40 15.27
C MET A 6 11.25 -9.23 15.43
N ILE A 7 12.05 -8.97 16.47
CA ILE A 7 13.27 -9.73 16.75
C ILE A 7 12.95 -11.20 17.02
N LEU A 8 11.93 -11.51 17.82
CA LEU A 8 11.48 -12.87 18.09
C LEU A 8 11.05 -13.63 16.84
N HIS A 9 10.50 -12.93 15.85
CA HIS A 9 10.13 -13.50 14.55
C HIS A 9 11.26 -13.50 13.52
N GLY A 10 12.51 -13.24 13.94
CA GLY A 10 13.70 -13.31 13.09
C GLY A 10 13.91 -12.09 12.19
N ALA A 11 13.19 -10.99 12.41
CA ALA A 11 13.50 -9.74 11.73
C ALA A 11 14.73 -9.08 12.33
N ASP A 12 15.59 -8.49 11.48
CA ASP A 12 16.79 -7.76 11.92
C ASP A 12 16.44 -6.34 12.39
N ALA A 13 15.57 -6.25 13.39
CA ALA A 13 15.15 -4.99 13.96
C ALA A 13 16.12 -4.53 15.06
N VAL A 14 16.48 -3.26 15.04
CA VAL A 14 17.37 -2.61 16.00
C VAL A 14 16.62 -1.47 16.68
N LEU A 15 16.64 -1.44 18.00
CA LEU A 15 16.15 -0.30 18.77
C LEU A 15 17.22 0.79 18.80
N LEU A 16 16.84 2.00 18.41
CA LEU A 16 17.68 3.19 18.44
C LEU A 16 17.22 4.08 19.58
N ASP A 17 18.19 4.62 20.33
CA ASP A 17 17.96 5.77 21.18
C ASP A 17 17.86 7.06 20.35
N ARG A 18 17.69 8.21 21.00
CA ARG A 18 17.57 9.51 20.32
C ARG A 18 18.80 9.82 19.46
N GLU A 19 19.99 9.58 19.96
CA GLU A 19 21.22 9.81 19.23
C GLU A 19 21.38 8.85 18.03
N GLY A 20 20.93 7.62 18.19
CA GLY A 20 20.81 6.67 17.11
C GLY A 20 19.88 7.15 16.01
N VAL A 21 18.72 7.70 16.35
CA VAL A 21 17.80 8.29 15.36
C VAL A 21 18.45 9.48 14.65
N ARG A 22 19.10 10.40 15.39
CA ARG A 22 19.81 11.54 14.81
C ARG A 22 20.87 11.11 13.80
N ARG A 23 21.62 10.06 14.10
CA ARG A 23 22.65 9.52 13.22
C ARG A 23 22.08 8.85 11.97
N GLU A 24 21.05 8.02 12.11
CA GLU A 24 20.49 7.23 11.01
C GLU A 24 19.49 8.02 10.14
N ALA A 25 18.87 9.05 10.70
CA ALA A 25 17.91 9.90 10.00
C ALA A 25 18.17 11.41 10.31
N PRO A 26 19.28 11.99 9.82
CA PRO A 26 19.73 13.31 10.20
C PRO A 26 18.80 14.46 9.78
N LEU A 27 17.82 14.19 8.94
CA LEU A 27 16.80 15.16 8.53
C LEU A 27 15.67 15.32 9.57
N ILE A 28 15.59 14.42 10.54
CA ILE A 28 14.56 14.49 11.58
C ILE A 28 15.04 15.41 12.72
N ASP A 29 14.24 16.41 13.05
CA ASP A 29 14.42 17.19 14.26
C ASP A 29 13.99 16.37 15.49
N VAL A 30 14.96 15.69 16.09
CA VAL A 30 14.72 14.83 17.26
C VAL A 30 14.47 15.62 18.57
N ASP A 31 14.80 16.89 18.57
CA ASP A 31 14.69 17.78 19.75
C ASP A 31 13.45 18.69 19.68
N ASN A 32 12.62 18.51 18.64
CA ASN A 32 11.42 19.31 18.46
C ASN A 32 10.56 19.32 19.75
N PRO A 33 10.27 20.50 20.33
CA PRO A 33 9.56 20.58 21.60
C PRO A 33 8.09 20.13 21.50
N ARG A 34 7.48 20.23 20.32
CA ARG A 34 6.10 19.81 20.09
C ARG A 34 5.99 18.28 19.95
N PHE A 35 6.96 17.67 19.28
CA PHE A 35 6.98 16.23 18.98
C PHE A 35 8.35 15.62 19.29
N PRO A 36 8.76 15.53 20.56
CA PRO A 36 10.08 15.01 20.91
C PRO A 36 10.20 13.52 20.55
N ILE A 37 11.30 13.17 19.91
CA ILE A 37 11.58 11.78 19.53
C ILE A 37 12.52 11.17 20.57
N TYR A 38 12.07 10.13 21.25
CA TYR A 38 12.83 9.43 22.28
C TYR A 38 13.66 8.27 21.74
N GLY A 39 13.31 7.74 20.57
CA GLY A 39 13.99 6.64 19.93
C GLY A 39 13.26 6.16 18.71
N GLY A 40 13.82 5.13 18.08
CA GLY A 40 13.29 4.52 16.85
C GLY A 40 13.44 3.02 16.82
N LEU A 41 12.75 2.40 15.89
CA LEU A 41 12.92 1.02 15.52
C LEU A 41 13.39 0.98 14.08
N MET A 42 14.60 0.48 13.85
CA MET A 42 15.19 0.39 12.51
C MET A 42 15.23 -1.05 12.04
N GLN A 43 14.85 -1.27 10.80
CA GLN A 43 15.04 -2.53 10.10
C GLN A 43 16.01 -2.29 8.93
N LYS A 44 17.25 -2.75 9.09
CA LYS A 44 18.36 -2.42 8.16
C LYS A 44 18.19 -3.01 6.76
N ARG A 45 17.53 -4.16 6.66
CA ARG A 45 17.28 -4.84 5.37
C ARG A 45 15.90 -4.53 4.77
N ALA A 46 15.17 -3.58 5.33
CA ALA A 46 13.99 -3.04 4.71
C ALA A 46 14.35 -2.07 3.57
N GLY A 47 13.38 -1.69 2.79
CA GLY A 47 13.60 -0.77 1.68
C GLY A 47 12.32 -0.48 0.92
N THR A 48 12.47 0.14 -0.22
CA THR A 48 11.37 0.40 -1.17
C THR A 48 11.43 -0.58 -2.33
N ALA A 49 10.27 -1.00 -2.82
CA ALA A 49 10.15 -1.79 -4.03
C ALA A 49 9.40 -0.99 -5.10
N ARG A 50 9.86 -1.08 -6.33
CA ARG A 50 9.11 -0.54 -7.46
C ARG A 50 7.93 -1.46 -7.72
N HIS A 51 6.75 -1.02 -7.29
CA HIS A 51 5.52 -1.81 -7.34
C HIS A 51 5.14 -2.25 -8.76
N ASP A 52 5.38 -1.41 -9.78
CA ASP A 52 5.18 -1.72 -11.18
C ASP A 52 6.10 -2.86 -11.65
N ALA A 53 7.40 -2.80 -11.31
CA ALA A 53 8.35 -3.86 -11.66
C ALA A 53 8.01 -5.18 -10.97
N VAL A 54 7.55 -5.14 -9.72
CA VAL A 54 7.09 -6.34 -8.98
C VAL A 54 5.86 -6.94 -9.67
N ALA A 55 4.85 -6.13 -9.99
CA ALA A 55 3.64 -6.59 -10.67
C ALA A 55 3.97 -7.22 -12.04
N TRP A 56 4.80 -6.58 -12.84
CA TRP A 56 5.24 -7.11 -14.13
C TRP A 56 6.12 -8.36 -13.99
N GLY A 57 6.91 -8.45 -12.92
CA GLY A 57 7.70 -9.65 -12.61
C GLY A 57 6.80 -10.87 -12.38
N PHE A 58 5.75 -10.72 -11.57
CA PHE A 58 4.75 -11.77 -11.34
C PHE A 58 3.94 -12.09 -12.60
N ALA A 59 3.50 -11.07 -13.35
CA ALA A 59 2.77 -11.26 -14.59
C ALA A 59 3.56 -12.09 -15.59
N ARG A 60 4.83 -11.74 -15.84
CA ARG A 60 5.71 -12.53 -16.74
C ARG A 60 5.97 -13.94 -16.21
N GLY A 61 6.05 -14.10 -14.88
CA GLY A 61 6.19 -15.42 -14.27
C GLY A 61 4.95 -16.29 -14.43
N ALA A 62 3.76 -15.70 -14.43
CA ALA A 62 2.49 -16.37 -14.68
C ALA A 62 2.35 -16.75 -16.17
N ASP A 63 2.61 -15.82 -17.07
CA ASP A 63 2.58 -16.02 -18.53
C ASP A 63 3.46 -17.21 -18.98
N ARG A 64 4.71 -17.28 -18.48
CA ARG A 64 5.61 -18.41 -18.72
C ARG A 64 5.06 -19.77 -18.27
N ARG A 65 4.06 -19.77 -17.42
CA ARG A 65 3.37 -20.97 -16.89
C ARG A 65 2.05 -21.23 -17.58
N GLY A 66 1.76 -20.52 -18.68
CA GLY A 66 0.55 -20.69 -19.47
C GLY A 66 -0.69 -20.01 -18.89
N VAL A 67 -0.51 -18.97 -18.07
CA VAL A 67 -1.62 -18.15 -17.58
C VAL A 67 -1.90 -17.04 -18.59
N ASP A 68 -3.13 -16.98 -19.08
CA ASP A 68 -3.60 -15.89 -19.93
C ASP A 68 -3.81 -14.61 -19.11
N LEU A 69 -3.17 -13.52 -19.54
CA LEU A 69 -3.28 -12.20 -18.89
C LEU A 69 -4.12 -11.27 -19.76
N LEU A 70 -5.30 -10.95 -19.31
CA LEU A 70 -6.24 -10.07 -20.00
C LEU A 70 -6.25 -8.68 -19.37
N GLN A 71 -5.43 -7.79 -19.89
CA GLN A 71 -5.39 -6.39 -19.46
C GLN A 71 -6.59 -5.60 -20.02
N ASN A 72 -7.00 -4.54 -19.33
CA ASN A 72 -8.14 -3.70 -19.72
C ASN A 72 -9.39 -4.55 -20.02
N CYS A 73 -9.66 -5.52 -19.16
CA CYS A 73 -10.77 -6.45 -19.22
C CYS A 73 -11.53 -6.38 -17.88
N GLU A 74 -12.51 -5.50 -17.80
CA GLU A 74 -13.29 -5.30 -16.59
C GLU A 74 -14.27 -6.44 -16.39
N VAL A 75 -14.33 -6.99 -15.15
CA VAL A 75 -15.35 -7.95 -14.76
C VAL A 75 -16.60 -7.18 -14.35
N THR A 76 -17.69 -7.39 -15.08
CA THR A 76 -18.97 -6.70 -14.91
C THR A 76 -20.05 -7.56 -14.26
N GLY A 77 -19.83 -8.90 -14.19
CA GLY A 77 -20.74 -9.84 -13.57
C GLY A 77 -20.04 -11.14 -13.20
N ILE A 78 -20.64 -11.89 -12.29
CA ILE A 78 -20.23 -13.26 -11.95
C ILE A 78 -21.45 -14.15 -12.10
N ASP A 79 -21.34 -15.14 -12.99
CA ASP A 79 -22.42 -16.08 -13.27
C ASP A 79 -22.44 -17.20 -12.23
N VAL A 80 -23.60 -17.35 -11.58
CA VAL A 80 -23.82 -18.38 -10.53
C VAL A 80 -25.07 -19.16 -10.90
N GLU A 81 -24.95 -20.48 -10.99
CA GLU A 81 -26.07 -21.42 -11.18
C GLU A 81 -26.02 -22.46 -10.06
N ASP A 82 -27.17 -22.74 -9.45
CA ASP A 82 -27.31 -23.71 -8.34
C ASP A 82 -26.25 -23.55 -7.23
N GLY A 83 -25.92 -22.27 -6.88
CA GLY A 83 -24.94 -21.94 -5.86
C GLY A 83 -23.48 -22.16 -6.25
N ARG A 84 -23.21 -22.41 -7.54
CA ARG A 84 -21.86 -22.60 -8.08
C ARG A 84 -21.52 -21.55 -9.12
N VAL A 85 -20.32 -21.01 -9.07
CA VAL A 85 -19.82 -20.14 -10.14
C VAL A 85 -19.60 -20.96 -11.41
N ILE A 86 -20.02 -20.41 -12.54
CA ILE A 86 -19.82 -20.99 -13.87
C ILE A 86 -18.99 -20.10 -14.80
N GLY A 87 -18.81 -18.84 -14.45
CA GLY A 87 -18.02 -17.89 -15.22
C GLY A 87 -18.14 -16.47 -14.74
N VAL A 88 -17.58 -15.58 -15.55
CA VAL A 88 -17.67 -14.13 -15.37
C VAL A 88 -18.11 -13.45 -16.65
N GLN A 89 -18.83 -12.37 -16.55
CA GLN A 89 -19.09 -11.41 -17.60
C GLN A 89 -18.00 -10.35 -17.59
N THR A 90 -17.46 -10.03 -18.75
CA THR A 90 -16.40 -9.02 -18.86
C THR A 90 -16.71 -8.02 -19.97
N SER A 91 -16.00 -6.88 -19.96
CA SER A 91 -16.05 -5.89 -21.04
C SER A 91 -15.61 -6.44 -22.41
N ARG A 92 -15.04 -7.65 -22.44
CA ARG A 92 -14.60 -8.35 -23.66
C ARG A 92 -15.37 -9.63 -23.95
N GLY A 93 -16.49 -9.84 -23.28
CA GLY A 93 -17.33 -11.01 -23.41
C GLY A 93 -17.22 -11.97 -22.22
N PRO A 94 -18.01 -13.05 -22.22
CA PRO A 94 -18.06 -14.00 -21.14
C PRO A 94 -16.83 -14.92 -21.11
N ILE A 95 -16.38 -15.28 -19.90
CA ILE A 95 -15.33 -16.27 -19.67
C ILE A 95 -15.88 -17.34 -18.75
N ARG A 96 -15.89 -18.59 -19.19
CA ARG A 96 -16.34 -19.72 -18.39
C ARG A 96 -15.24 -20.20 -17.45
N ALA A 97 -15.58 -20.43 -16.18
CA ALA A 97 -14.65 -20.92 -15.18
C ALA A 97 -15.39 -21.74 -14.13
N LYS A 98 -14.77 -22.82 -13.67
CA LYS A 98 -15.30 -23.67 -12.58
C LYS A 98 -14.98 -23.12 -11.18
N LYS A 99 -13.98 -22.24 -11.09
CA LYS A 99 -13.53 -21.58 -9.84
C LYS A 99 -13.06 -20.17 -10.16
N ILE A 100 -13.34 -19.25 -9.29
CA ILE A 100 -12.93 -17.84 -9.41
C ILE A 100 -12.16 -17.45 -8.15
N GLY A 101 -10.94 -16.95 -8.32
CA GLY A 101 -10.18 -16.29 -7.27
C GLY A 101 -10.36 -14.79 -7.39
N MET A 102 -10.68 -14.12 -6.30
CA MET A 102 -10.88 -12.67 -6.26
C MET A 102 -9.74 -12.00 -5.50
N ALA A 103 -8.92 -11.22 -6.21
CA ALA A 103 -7.78 -10.49 -5.66
C ALA A 103 -7.84 -9.01 -6.10
N VAL A 104 -8.86 -8.30 -5.65
CA VAL A 104 -9.29 -6.98 -6.16
C VAL A 104 -9.16 -5.86 -5.11
N ALA A 105 -8.42 -6.12 -4.04
CA ALA A 105 -8.09 -5.15 -2.98
C ALA A 105 -9.29 -4.30 -2.52
N GLY A 106 -9.25 -3.00 -2.66
CA GLY A 106 -10.32 -2.08 -2.25
C GLY A 106 -11.67 -2.29 -2.95
N SER A 107 -11.71 -3.01 -4.08
CA SER A 107 -12.96 -3.32 -4.78
C SER A 107 -13.61 -4.64 -4.31
N THR A 108 -13.11 -5.27 -3.25
CA THR A 108 -13.53 -6.62 -2.83
C THR A 108 -15.03 -6.72 -2.57
N SER A 109 -15.63 -5.79 -1.84
CA SER A 109 -17.07 -5.81 -1.57
C SER A 109 -17.91 -5.55 -2.83
N ARG A 110 -17.44 -4.68 -3.73
CA ARG A 110 -18.12 -4.42 -5.00
C ARG A 110 -18.13 -5.66 -5.89
N VAL A 111 -16.97 -6.29 -6.06
CA VAL A 111 -16.86 -7.50 -6.90
C VAL A 111 -17.57 -8.69 -6.25
N GLY A 112 -17.49 -8.81 -4.92
CA GLY A 112 -18.25 -9.85 -4.18
C GLY A 112 -19.76 -9.74 -4.37
N ALA A 113 -20.28 -8.51 -4.42
CA ALA A 113 -21.70 -8.26 -4.67
C ALA A 113 -22.17 -8.75 -6.05
N LEU A 114 -21.30 -8.82 -7.05
CA LEU A 114 -21.61 -9.39 -8.36
C LEU A 114 -21.96 -10.89 -8.29
N ALA A 115 -21.49 -11.58 -7.24
CA ALA A 115 -21.84 -12.98 -6.95
C ALA A 115 -22.92 -13.09 -5.85
N GLY A 116 -23.60 -12.00 -5.49
CA GLY A 116 -24.58 -11.98 -4.41
C GLY A 116 -23.99 -12.09 -2.99
N LEU A 117 -22.66 -11.91 -2.84
CA LEU A 117 -21.99 -11.99 -1.55
C LEU A 117 -21.96 -10.64 -0.85
N ARG A 118 -22.35 -10.63 0.43
CA ARG A 118 -22.14 -9.46 1.31
C ARG A 118 -20.92 -9.73 2.19
N LEU A 119 -19.83 -8.99 1.95
CA LEU A 119 -18.61 -9.11 2.69
C LEU A 119 -18.49 -7.97 3.73
N PRO A 120 -18.02 -8.23 4.95
CA PRO A 120 -17.81 -7.21 5.99
C PRO A 120 -16.51 -6.44 5.75
N ILE A 121 -16.36 -5.87 4.56
CA ILE A 121 -15.18 -5.12 4.12
C ILE A 121 -15.62 -3.75 3.63
N GLU A 122 -15.01 -2.72 4.18
CA GLU A 122 -15.21 -1.33 3.80
C GLU A 122 -13.89 -0.76 3.23
N SER A 123 -14.01 0.12 2.26
CA SER A 123 -12.85 0.74 1.61
C SER A 123 -12.76 2.21 1.93
N HIS A 124 -11.57 2.63 2.37
CA HIS A 124 -11.22 4.01 2.59
C HIS A 124 -10.21 4.47 1.55
N VAL A 125 -10.28 5.72 1.15
CA VAL A 125 -9.28 6.35 0.30
C VAL A 125 -8.05 6.68 1.14
N LEU A 126 -6.89 6.30 0.62
CA LEU A 126 -5.58 6.72 1.10
C LEU A 126 -4.98 7.66 0.07
N GLN A 127 -4.55 8.82 0.49
CA GLN A 127 -3.90 9.79 -0.37
C GLN A 127 -2.39 9.76 -0.16
N ALA A 128 -1.64 9.63 -1.25
CA ALA A 128 -0.20 9.78 -1.28
C ALA A 128 0.18 11.01 -2.12
N PHE A 129 1.31 11.60 -1.77
CA PHE A 129 1.88 12.77 -2.42
C PHE A 129 3.25 12.42 -2.96
N VAL A 130 3.62 13.06 -4.05
CA VAL A 130 4.95 12.96 -4.64
C VAL A 130 5.43 14.37 -4.96
N SER A 131 6.62 14.73 -4.48
CA SER A 131 7.26 15.98 -4.84
C SER A 131 7.91 15.92 -6.23
N GLU A 132 8.34 17.05 -6.74
CA GLU A 132 9.33 17.07 -7.81
C GLU A 132 10.63 16.37 -7.38
N GLY A 133 11.43 15.95 -8.36
CA GLY A 133 12.70 15.29 -8.10
C GLY A 133 13.71 16.25 -7.50
N ILE A 134 14.31 15.87 -6.40
CA ILE A 134 15.40 16.61 -5.72
C ILE A 134 16.62 15.71 -5.59
N LYS A 135 17.75 16.27 -5.19
CA LYS A 135 18.96 15.48 -4.92
C LYS A 135 18.69 14.43 -3.85
N PRO A 136 19.36 13.26 -3.92
CA PRO A 136 19.24 12.23 -2.88
C PRO A 136 19.61 12.82 -1.51
N MET A 137 18.67 12.74 -0.58
CA MET A 137 18.82 13.25 0.78
C MET A 137 18.19 12.35 1.85
N LEU A 138 17.25 11.50 1.46
CA LEU A 138 16.56 10.60 2.37
C LEU A 138 16.84 9.15 1.99
N HIS A 139 17.67 8.49 2.78
CA HIS A 139 18.13 7.11 2.50
C HIS A 139 17.27 6.04 3.18
N ASN A 140 16.39 6.45 4.08
CA ASN A 140 15.50 5.58 4.84
C ASN A 140 14.05 5.80 4.47
N VAL A 141 13.22 4.77 4.62
CA VAL A 141 11.78 4.93 4.73
C VAL A 141 11.48 5.24 6.19
N ILE A 142 10.94 6.42 6.45
CA ILE A 142 10.59 6.86 7.78
C ILE A 142 9.08 6.72 7.97
N THR A 143 8.68 6.10 9.07
CA THR A 143 7.28 5.99 9.44
C THR A 143 7.07 6.51 10.86
N PHE A 144 6.04 7.29 11.06
CA PHE A 144 5.61 7.76 12.37
C PHE A 144 4.25 7.18 12.72
N GLY A 145 4.27 6.12 13.53
CA GLY A 145 3.10 5.29 13.77
C GLY A 145 1.93 5.99 14.47
N ALA A 146 2.21 6.97 15.33
CA ALA A 146 1.18 7.73 16.04
C ALA A 146 0.43 8.71 15.10
N GLY A 147 1.14 9.26 14.12
CA GLY A 147 0.55 10.17 13.12
C GLY A 147 0.14 9.49 11.82
N HIS A 148 0.26 8.15 11.73
CA HIS A 148 0.01 7.41 10.48
C HIS A 148 0.77 7.98 9.27
N PHE A 149 1.91 8.62 9.51
CA PHE A 149 2.72 9.29 8.52
C PHE A 149 3.83 8.38 8.02
N TYR A 150 4.15 8.49 6.74
CA TYR A 150 5.35 7.92 6.15
C TYR A 150 5.96 8.87 5.14
N ILE A 151 7.28 8.80 4.98
CA ILE A 151 8.04 9.48 3.95
C ILE A 151 9.20 8.63 3.47
N SER A 152 9.45 8.67 2.17
CA SER A 152 10.59 8.04 1.52
C SER A 152 11.02 8.87 0.32
N GLN A 153 12.19 8.61 -0.22
CA GLN A 153 12.63 9.19 -1.49
C GLN A 153 12.69 8.10 -2.55
N SER A 154 12.10 8.38 -3.70
CA SER A 154 12.10 7.47 -4.84
C SER A 154 13.47 7.49 -5.56
N ASP A 155 13.73 6.48 -6.38
CA ASP A 155 14.90 6.40 -7.27
C ASP A 155 14.96 7.52 -8.32
N LYS A 156 13.83 8.19 -8.56
CA LYS A 156 13.73 9.38 -9.43
C LYS A 156 13.92 10.71 -8.67
N GLY A 157 14.21 10.64 -7.39
CA GLY A 157 14.47 11.81 -6.53
C GLY A 157 13.24 12.43 -5.87
N GLY A 158 12.01 12.07 -6.28
CA GLY A 158 10.80 12.60 -5.66
C GLY A 158 10.60 12.06 -4.24
N LEU A 159 10.22 12.92 -3.31
CA LEU A 159 9.75 12.50 -1.98
C LEU A 159 8.34 11.94 -2.12
N VAL A 160 8.15 10.73 -1.62
CA VAL A 160 6.85 10.04 -1.56
C VAL A 160 6.41 10.01 -0.12
N PHE A 161 5.27 10.61 0.17
CA PHE A 161 4.77 10.71 1.55
C PHE A 161 3.25 10.64 1.60
N GLY A 162 2.73 10.33 2.77
CA GLY A 162 1.30 10.30 3.04
C GLY A 162 1.02 10.10 4.51
N ALA A 163 -0.18 10.42 4.90
CA ALA A 163 -0.69 10.23 6.25
C ALA A 163 -2.20 10.07 6.21
N SER A 164 -2.74 9.47 7.27
CA SER A 164 -4.17 9.38 7.57
C SER A 164 -5.06 8.76 6.48
N LEU A 165 -6.25 8.40 6.88
CA LEU A 165 -7.34 7.94 6.02
C LEU A 165 -8.32 9.10 5.82
N ASP A 166 -8.99 9.14 4.68
CA ASP A 166 -10.18 9.96 4.55
C ASP A 166 -11.24 9.54 5.56
N GLY A 167 -11.95 10.51 6.12
CA GLY A 167 -12.93 10.30 7.18
C GLY A 167 -14.23 9.59 6.74
N TYR A 168 -14.31 9.13 5.49
CA TYR A 168 -15.48 8.47 4.94
C TYR A 168 -15.13 7.34 3.97
N ASN A 169 -16.01 6.38 3.85
CA ASN A 169 -15.86 5.25 2.93
C ASN A 169 -16.20 5.68 1.51
N THR A 170 -15.31 5.40 0.57
CA THR A 170 -15.53 5.76 -0.84
C THR A 170 -14.61 4.96 -1.77
N TYR A 171 -15.01 4.90 -3.03
CA TYR A 171 -14.20 4.38 -4.15
C TYR A 171 -13.67 5.51 -5.06
N ALA A 172 -13.74 6.76 -4.61
CA ALA A 172 -13.23 7.90 -5.37
C ALA A 172 -11.71 7.77 -5.61
N GLN A 173 -11.27 8.17 -6.80
CA GLN A 173 -9.86 8.16 -7.20
C GLN A 173 -9.36 9.60 -7.44
N ARG A 174 -9.67 10.48 -6.51
CA ARG A 174 -9.28 11.89 -6.58
C ARG A 174 -8.76 12.36 -5.22
N GLY A 175 -7.85 13.33 -5.24
CA GLY A 175 -7.30 13.92 -4.03
C GLY A 175 -8.31 14.72 -3.22
N ASN A 176 -8.01 14.85 -1.94
CA ASN A 176 -8.73 15.68 -0.97
C ASN A 176 -7.79 16.80 -0.51
N LEU A 177 -8.08 18.06 -0.87
CA LEU A 177 -7.21 19.21 -0.55
C LEU A 177 -7.00 19.42 0.96
N PRO A 178 -8.01 19.34 1.83
CA PRO A 178 -7.81 19.45 3.28
C PRO A 178 -6.81 18.45 3.86
N LEU A 179 -6.65 17.28 3.24
CA LEU A 179 -5.68 16.29 3.69
C LEU A 179 -4.22 16.74 3.43
N ILE A 180 -4.00 17.58 2.41
CA ILE A 180 -2.66 18.13 2.12
C ILE A 180 -2.19 18.99 3.31
N GLU A 181 -3.03 19.88 3.79
CA GLU A 181 -2.73 20.74 4.95
C GLU A 181 -2.37 19.90 6.18
N HIS A 182 -3.22 18.91 6.49
CA HIS A 182 -2.98 18.01 7.62
C HIS A 182 -1.67 17.22 7.54
N VAL A 183 -1.24 16.86 6.32
CA VAL A 183 0.02 16.10 6.13
C VAL A 183 1.25 17.00 6.20
N MET A 184 1.10 18.31 5.90
CA MET A 184 2.20 19.28 5.91
C MET A 184 2.44 19.92 7.30
N GLU A 185 1.49 19.84 8.23
CA GLU A 185 1.61 20.28 9.63
C GLU A 185 2.42 19.30 10.52
#